data_1784cf705b89cb53cf7c548b73adb748
#
_entry.id   1784cf705b89cb53cf7c548b73adb748
#
_cell.length_a   1.000
_cell.length_b   1.000
_cell.length_c   1.000
_cell.angle_alpha   90.00
_cell.angle_beta   90.00
_cell.angle_gamma   90.00
#
_symmetry.space_group_name_H-M   'P 1'
#
loop_
_entity.id
_entity.type
_entity.pdbx_description
1 polymer ?
#
loop_
_entity_poly.entity_id
_entity_poly.type
_entity_poly.pdbx_seq_one_letter_code
_entity_poly.pdbx_strand_id
1 'polypeptide(L)'
;MNGHFPLPYGALKKDQFVQLTLTRPDDWHLHLRDGAALTTTVPDTARTFYRAIVMPNLKPPVATVEAALKYRDRILAALPQAMTFDPLMTLYLTPDLSPEIIREAASSEHVHAVKLYPQGATTNSDAGVASLDGVMATLETMAETGLPLLIHGEVTDRSIDIFDREAVFLERTLGPLMQRLPNLKVVLEHITTRDSVDFVKAHKDMGATITVHHLMYERNDMLAGGIRPHLYCLPILKRSLHRDALIEAATSGSSQFFLGTDSAPHAVGDKESDCGCAGCYTAPFALELYAAVFESHGKLDQLEAFASFNGADFYGLPRNTETVTLTKTESSVPLTRPFGDKEVRLLRGGETVAWSLS
;
A
#
# COMPACT_ATOMS: atom_id res chain seq x y z
N MET A 1 27.00 7.82 12.03
CA MET A 1 26.37 8.60 13.11
C MET A 1 24.89 8.25 13.06
N ASN A 2 24.42 7.51 14.07
CA ASN A 2 23.04 7.03 14.13
C ASN A 2 22.12 8.20 14.49
N GLY A 3 21.33 8.66 13.53
CA GLY A 3 20.27 9.64 13.77
C GLY A 3 19.14 9.00 14.58
N HIS A 4 19.23 9.09 15.90
CA HIS A 4 18.12 8.80 16.79
C HIS A 4 17.09 9.92 16.63
N PHE A 5 15.90 9.59 16.13
CA PHE A 5 14.70 10.38 16.36
C PHE A 5 14.17 10.02 17.76
N PRO A 6 14.25 10.90 18.74
CA PRO A 6 13.52 10.71 19.97
C PRO A 6 12.05 11.07 19.70
N LEU A 7 11.18 10.05 19.68
CA LEU A 7 9.76 10.30 19.91
C LEU A 7 9.61 10.87 21.32
N PRO A 8 8.75 11.88 21.56
CA PRO A 8 8.55 12.44 22.89
C PRO A 8 7.88 11.39 23.80
N TYR A 9 8.69 10.71 24.60
CA TYR A 9 8.20 9.80 25.62
C TYR A 9 7.59 10.57 26.79
N GLY A 10 6.27 10.62 26.87
CA GLY A 10 5.58 10.84 28.14
C GLY A 10 5.83 9.62 29.04
N ALA A 11 6.38 9.85 30.26
CA ALA A 11 6.71 8.81 31.21
C ALA A 11 5.45 8.05 31.65
N LEU A 12 5.20 6.87 31.08
CA LEU A 12 4.26 5.89 31.60
C LEU A 12 4.90 5.14 32.76
N LYS A 13 4.13 4.90 33.82
CA LYS A 13 4.56 4.10 34.98
C LYS A 13 5.03 2.72 34.51
N LYS A 14 6.25 2.31 34.90
CA LYS A 14 6.78 0.96 34.75
C LYS A 14 5.77 0.00 35.41
N ASP A 15 5.43 -1.10 34.68
CA ASP A 15 4.69 -2.29 35.14
C ASP A 15 3.19 -2.41 34.78
N GLN A 16 2.74 -1.89 33.64
CA GLN A 16 1.54 -2.42 32.98
C GLN A 16 1.91 -2.84 31.56
N PHE A 17 1.80 -4.15 31.26
CA PHE A 17 1.78 -4.64 29.88
C PHE A 17 0.58 -4.00 29.18
N VAL A 18 0.83 -3.01 28.35
CA VAL A 18 -0.22 -2.41 27.53
C VAL A 18 -0.42 -3.36 26.35
N GLN A 19 -1.60 -3.92 26.26
CA GLN A 19 -2.03 -4.73 25.12
C GLN A 19 -3.09 -3.98 24.33
N LEU A 20 -3.02 -4.09 23.01
CA LEU A 20 -4.02 -3.61 22.08
C LEU A 20 -4.51 -4.81 21.26
N THR A 21 -5.73 -5.23 21.52
CA THR A 21 -6.40 -6.27 20.69
C THR A 21 -7.32 -5.56 19.71
N LEU A 22 -7.19 -5.92 18.45
CA LEU A 22 -8.03 -5.40 17.36
C LEU A 22 -8.43 -6.53 16.41
N THR A 23 -9.49 -6.32 15.68
CA THR A 23 -9.90 -7.20 14.58
C THR A 23 -8.72 -7.39 13.62
N ARG A 24 -8.47 -8.64 13.19
CA ARG A 24 -7.36 -8.95 12.28
C ARG A 24 -7.44 -8.09 11.04
N PRO A 25 -6.40 -7.30 10.72
CA PRO A 25 -6.44 -6.31 9.67
C PRO A 25 -6.38 -6.92 8.27
N ASP A 26 -6.73 -6.11 7.28
CA ASP A 26 -6.51 -6.36 5.86
C ASP A 26 -5.48 -5.36 5.31
N ASP A 27 -4.72 -5.79 4.31
CA ASP A 27 -3.79 -4.92 3.58
C ASP A 27 -4.37 -4.57 2.21
N TRP A 28 -4.76 -3.32 2.04
CA TRP A 28 -5.44 -2.90 0.82
C TRP A 28 -4.51 -2.50 -0.33
N HIS A 29 -3.19 -2.72 -0.17
CA HIS A 29 -2.20 -2.53 -1.23
C HIS A 29 -0.86 -3.18 -0.91
N LEU A 30 -0.46 -4.22 -1.64
CA LEU A 30 0.87 -4.80 -1.51
C LEU A 30 1.36 -5.50 -2.78
N HIS A 31 2.69 -5.70 -2.84
CA HIS A 31 3.37 -6.45 -3.88
C HIS A 31 3.99 -7.73 -3.30
N LEU A 32 3.46 -8.89 -3.68
CA LEU A 32 4.05 -10.18 -3.26
C LEU A 32 5.19 -10.63 -4.17
N ARG A 33 5.32 -10.01 -5.36
CA ARG A 33 6.20 -10.49 -6.44
C ARG A 33 5.75 -11.87 -6.92
N ASP A 34 6.65 -12.69 -7.47
CA ASP A 34 6.32 -14.03 -7.97
C ASP A 34 7.50 -15.00 -7.79
N GLY A 35 7.27 -16.29 -8.07
CA GLY A 35 8.29 -17.33 -7.98
C GLY A 35 8.85 -17.52 -6.57
N ALA A 36 10.17 -17.61 -6.46
CA ALA A 36 10.84 -17.87 -5.18
C ALA A 36 10.60 -16.77 -4.12
N ALA A 37 10.27 -15.55 -4.51
CA ALA A 37 9.96 -14.46 -3.58
C ALA A 37 8.72 -14.76 -2.72
N LEU A 38 7.74 -15.50 -3.25
CA LEU A 38 6.50 -15.85 -2.55
C LEU A 38 6.75 -16.64 -1.27
N THR A 39 7.81 -17.43 -1.19
CA THR A 39 8.14 -18.20 0.02
C THR A 39 8.48 -17.33 1.23
N THR A 40 8.77 -16.07 1.01
CA THR A 40 9.03 -15.07 2.06
C THR A 40 7.87 -14.09 2.19
N THR A 41 7.43 -13.51 1.09
CA THR A 41 6.44 -12.43 1.12
C THR A 41 5.06 -12.88 1.57
N VAL A 42 4.65 -14.09 1.22
CA VAL A 42 3.33 -14.63 1.61
C VAL A 42 3.26 -14.92 3.12
N PRO A 43 4.19 -15.67 3.73
CA PRO A 43 4.16 -15.88 5.18
C PRO A 43 4.29 -14.58 5.99
N ASP A 44 5.16 -13.66 5.55
CA ASP A 44 5.37 -12.38 6.22
C ASP A 44 4.10 -11.52 6.21
N THR A 45 3.31 -11.56 5.13
CA THR A 45 2.00 -10.90 5.03
C THR A 45 0.93 -11.62 5.85
N ALA A 46 0.80 -12.93 5.65
CA ALA A 46 -0.22 -13.74 6.30
C ALA A 46 -0.10 -13.81 7.83
N ARG A 47 1.09 -13.52 8.37
CA ARG A 47 1.31 -13.40 9.83
C ARG A 47 0.39 -12.34 10.46
N THR A 48 0.15 -11.26 9.74
CA THR A 48 -0.59 -10.10 10.25
C THR A 48 -1.96 -9.98 9.60
N PHE A 49 -2.02 -10.02 8.29
CA PHE A 49 -3.20 -9.70 7.50
C PHE A 49 -4.03 -10.94 7.14
N TYR A 50 -5.36 -10.81 7.23
CA TYR A 50 -6.27 -11.88 6.80
C TYR A 50 -6.44 -11.88 5.28
N ARG A 51 -6.59 -10.70 4.68
CA ARG A 51 -6.70 -10.48 3.24
C ARG A 51 -5.72 -9.42 2.78
N ALA A 52 -5.41 -9.45 1.49
CA ALA A 52 -4.71 -8.33 0.88
C ALA A 52 -5.09 -8.13 -0.59
N ILE A 53 -5.20 -6.85 -1.01
CA ILE A 53 -5.27 -6.48 -2.42
C ILE A 53 -3.87 -6.63 -3.03
N VAL A 54 -3.74 -7.61 -3.93
CA VAL A 54 -2.45 -7.98 -4.53
C VAL A 54 -2.26 -7.25 -5.85
N MET A 55 -1.15 -6.49 -5.94
CA MET A 55 -0.83 -5.69 -7.12
C MET A 55 -0.41 -6.56 -8.32
N PRO A 56 -0.86 -6.19 -9.55
CA PRO A 56 -0.77 -7.03 -10.73
C PRO A 56 0.47 -6.80 -11.59
N ASN A 57 1.43 -5.93 -11.18
CA ASN A 57 2.57 -5.47 -11.98
C ASN A 57 3.73 -6.47 -12.03
N LEU A 58 3.42 -7.69 -12.44
CA LEU A 58 4.40 -8.73 -12.73
C LEU A 58 4.97 -8.58 -14.17
N LYS A 59 5.86 -9.48 -14.55
CA LYS A 59 6.34 -9.67 -15.94
C LYS A 59 6.10 -11.11 -16.36
N PRO A 60 5.11 -11.37 -17.24
CA PRO A 60 4.16 -10.43 -17.84
C PRO A 60 3.16 -9.90 -16.80
N PRO A 61 2.48 -8.74 -17.07
CA PRO A 61 1.47 -8.19 -16.18
C PRO A 61 0.22 -9.10 -16.09
N VAL A 62 -0.45 -9.07 -14.94
CA VAL A 62 -1.70 -9.81 -14.72
C VAL A 62 -2.85 -8.98 -15.30
N ALA A 63 -3.22 -9.23 -16.55
CA ALA A 63 -4.21 -8.44 -17.30
C ALA A 63 -5.49 -9.23 -17.68
N THR A 64 -5.63 -10.48 -17.25
CA THR A 64 -6.83 -11.31 -17.47
C THR A 64 -7.24 -12.03 -16.19
N VAL A 65 -8.51 -12.42 -16.09
CA VAL A 65 -9.03 -13.20 -14.96
C VAL A 65 -8.27 -14.52 -14.82
N GLU A 66 -8.02 -15.21 -15.92
CA GLU A 66 -7.24 -16.46 -15.92
C GLU A 66 -5.83 -16.26 -15.33
N ALA A 67 -5.13 -15.18 -15.72
CA ALA A 67 -3.81 -14.87 -15.20
C ALA A 67 -3.86 -14.53 -13.70
N ALA A 68 -4.89 -13.83 -13.25
CA ALA A 68 -5.12 -13.52 -11.85
C ALA A 68 -5.35 -14.78 -11.01
N LEU A 69 -6.16 -15.71 -11.47
CA LEU A 69 -6.40 -16.98 -10.80
C LEU A 69 -5.13 -17.84 -10.73
N LYS A 70 -4.38 -17.95 -11.82
CA LYS A 70 -3.07 -18.65 -11.82
C LYS A 70 -2.07 -18.01 -10.86
N TYR A 71 -2.09 -16.69 -10.71
CA TYR A 71 -1.22 -16.02 -9.74
C TYR A 71 -1.70 -16.29 -8.30
N ARG A 72 -3.02 -16.24 -8.07
CA ARG A 72 -3.63 -16.63 -6.79
C ARG A 72 -3.23 -18.05 -6.38
N ASP A 73 -3.26 -19.01 -7.28
CA ASP A 73 -2.87 -20.39 -6.99
C ASP A 73 -1.40 -20.48 -6.54
N ARG A 74 -0.49 -19.73 -7.18
CA ARG A 74 0.93 -19.69 -6.77
C ARG A 74 1.12 -19.06 -5.39
N ILE A 75 0.36 -18.00 -5.08
CA ILE A 75 0.37 -17.37 -3.75
C ILE A 75 -0.08 -18.37 -2.69
N LEU A 76 -1.21 -19.05 -2.92
CA LEU A 76 -1.75 -20.04 -1.98
C LEU A 76 -0.85 -21.26 -1.83
N ALA A 77 -0.16 -21.68 -2.88
CA ALA A 77 0.83 -22.75 -2.81
C ALA A 77 2.06 -22.38 -1.94
N ALA A 78 2.36 -21.10 -1.78
CA ALA A 78 3.43 -20.60 -0.91
C ALA A 78 2.97 -20.32 0.54
N LEU A 79 1.66 -20.44 0.83
CA LEU A 79 1.11 -20.21 2.16
C LEU A 79 1.39 -21.43 3.07
N PRO A 80 2.01 -21.24 4.25
CA PRO A 80 2.17 -22.32 5.23
C PRO A 80 0.83 -22.88 5.69
N GLN A 81 0.72 -24.20 5.86
CA GLN A 81 -0.52 -24.89 6.26
C GLN A 81 -1.19 -24.37 7.53
N ALA A 82 -0.40 -23.80 8.45
CA ALA A 82 -0.91 -23.27 9.72
C ALA A 82 -1.44 -21.84 9.62
N MET A 83 -1.34 -21.20 8.45
CA MET A 83 -1.73 -19.82 8.23
C MET A 83 -2.98 -19.73 7.35
N THR A 84 -3.77 -18.71 7.59
CA THR A 84 -4.91 -18.32 6.75
C THR A 84 -4.59 -17.01 6.06
N PHE A 85 -4.85 -16.93 4.77
CA PHE A 85 -4.68 -15.72 3.98
C PHE A 85 -5.55 -15.80 2.72
N ASP A 86 -6.27 -14.74 2.41
CA ASP A 86 -7.07 -14.65 1.19
C ASP A 86 -6.54 -13.52 0.28
N PRO A 87 -5.82 -13.86 -0.80
CA PRO A 87 -5.34 -12.88 -1.76
C PRO A 87 -6.49 -12.39 -2.65
N LEU A 88 -6.83 -11.12 -2.53
CA LEU A 88 -7.79 -10.40 -3.38
C LEU A 88 -7.06 -9.91 -4.63
N MET A 89 -7.36 -10.53 -5.76
CA MET A 89 -6.62 -10.29 -6.99
C MET A 89 -7.05 -9.00 -7.69
N THR A 90 -6.13 -8.41 -8.46
CA THR A 90 -6.40 -7.25 -9.30
C THR A 90 -5.91 -7.49 -10.72
N LEU A 91 -6.53 -6.79 -11.67
CA LEU A 91 -6.05 -6.75 -13.06
C LEU A 91 -5.23 -5.49 -13.31
N TYR A 92 -4.24 -5.59 -14.16
CA TYR A 92 -3.46 -4.46 -14.63
C TYR A 92 -4.20 -3.74 -15.75
N LEU A 93 -4.50 -2.45 -15.61
CA LEU A 93 -5.08 -1.64 -16.67
C LEU A 93 -4.03 -1.41 -17.77
N THR A 94 -4.10 -2.21 -18.81
CA THR A 94 -3.30 -2.04 -20.03
C THR A 94 -4.16 -1.42 -21.14
N PRO A 95 -3.58 -0.87 -22.22
CA PRO A 95 -4.34 -0.40 -23.35
C PRO A 95 -5.27 -1.46 -23.99
N ASP A 96 -4.92 -2.75 -23.84
CA ASP A 96 -5.66 -3.87 -24.41
C ASP A 96 -6.73 -4.47 -23.48
N LEU A 97 -6.86 -3.93 -22.25
CA LEU A 97 -7.87 -4.41 -21.30
C LEU A 97 -9.26 -3.99 -21.74
N SER A 98 -10.02 -4.94 -22.30
CA SER A 98 -11.32 -4.64 -22.92
C SER A 98 -12.48 -4.59 -21.91
N PRO A 99 -13.62 -3.96 -22.27
CA PRO A 99 -14.86 -4.00 -21.52
C PRO A 99 -15.36 -5.43 -21.19
N GLU A 100 -15.13 -6.39 -22.06
CA GLU A 100 -15.52 -7.79 -21.85
C GLU A 100 -14.76 -8.40 -20.69
N ILE A 101 -13.44 -8.15 -20.60
CA ILE A 101 -12.60 -8.62 -19.49
C ILE A 101 -13.04 -7.95 -18.17
N ILE A 102 -13.47 -6.69 -18.19
CA ILE A 102 -14.02 -6.03 -17.00
C ILE A 102 -15.30 -6.70 -16.52
N ARG A 103 -16.22 -7.06 -17.42
CA ARG A 103 -17.45 -7.78 -17.05
C ARG A 103 -17.15 -9.17 -16.49
N GLU A 104 -16.18 -9.87 -17.08
CA GLU A 104 -15.68 -11.14 -16.55
C GLU A 104 -15.09 -10.95 -15.16
N ALA A 105 -14.21 -9.95 -14.97
CA ALA A 105 -13.59 -9.62 -13.69
C ALA A 105 -14.62 -9.28 -12.60
N ALA A 106 -15.62 -8.47 -12.95
CA ALA A 106 -16.70 -8.09 -12.03
C ALA A 106 -17.59 -9.27 -11.60
N SER A 107 -17.61 -10.36 -12.39
CA SER A 107 -18.32 -11.60 -12.08
C SER A 107 -17.47 -12.62 -11.34
N SER A 108 -16.18 -12.36 -11.16
CA SER A 108 -15.23 -13.24 -10.46
C SER A 108 -15.29 -13.04 -8.97
N GLU A 109 -15.29 -14.13 -8.19
CA GLU A 109 -15.20 -14.09 -6.73
C GLU A 109 -13.81 -13.66 -6.21
N HIS A 110 -12.79 -13.62 -7.08
CA HIS A 110 -11.40 -13.43 -6.68
C HIS A 110 -10.75 -12.17 -7.26
N VAL A 111 -11.40 -11.50 -8.24
CA VAL A 111 -10.91 -10.24 -8.79
C VAL A 111 -11.71 -9.08 -8.19
N HIS A 112 -11.05 -8.20 -7.49
CA HIS A 112 -11.71 -7.18 -6.67
C HIS A 112 -11.50 -5.75 -7.18
N ALA A 113 -10.58 -5.54 -8.12
CA ALA A 113 -10.29 -4.21 -8.66
C ALA A 113 -9.43 -4.27 -9.92
N VAL A 114 -9.27 -3.12 -10.56
CA VAL A 114 -8.31 -2.91 -11.66
C VAL A 114 -7.32 -1.82 -11.24
N LYS A 115 -6.02 -2.08 -11.44
CA LYS A 115 -4.95 -1.14 -11.08
C LYS A 115 -4.45 -0.36 -12.29
N LEU A 116 -4.53 0.95 -12.20
CA LEU A 116 -3.94 1.92 -13.12
C LEU A 116 -2.51 2.27 -12.67
N TYR A 117 -1.55 2.04 -13.56
CA TYR A 117 -0.23 2.64 -13.53
C TYR A 117 -0.10 3.58 -14.73
N PRO A 118 0.20 4.88 -14.53
CA PRO A 118 0.70 5.69 -15.63
C PRO A 118 2.00 5.08 -16.19
N GLN A 119 2.13 5.03 -17.51
CA GLN A 119 3.26 4.38 -18.15
C GLN A 119 4.60 4.96 -17.66
N GLY A 120 5.48 4.11 -17.13
CA GLY A 120 6.79 4.51 -16.62
C GLY A 120 6.78 5.17 -15.24
N ALA A 121 5.66 5.17 -14.51
CA ALA A 121 5.57 5.82 -13.19
C ALA A 121 6.38 5.10 -12.10
N THR A 122 6.44 3.78 -12.13
CA THR A 122 7.09 2.96 -11.11
C THR A 122 7.61 1.63 -11.68
N THR A 123 8.10 0.75 -10.82
CA THR A 123 8.61 -0.58 -11.19
C THR A 123 7.57 -1.38 -11.98
N ASN A 124 7.98 -1.96 -13.12
CA ASN A 124 7.13 -2.76 -14.02
C ASN A 124 5.86 -2.02 -14.51
N SER A 125 5.95 -0.70 -14.71
CA SER A 125 4.84 0.11 -15.23
C SER A 125 4.94 0.41 -16.73
N ASP A 126 5.82 -0.26 -17.45
CA ASP A 126 6.01 -0.08 -18.90
C ASP A 126 4.75 -0.41 -19.71
N ALA A 127 3.96 -1.40 -19.26
CA ALA A 127 2.68 -1.80 -19.86
C ALA A 127 1.49 -0.90 -19.45
N GLY A 128 1.73 0.13 -18.64
CA GLY A 128 0.72 1.06 -18.16
C GLY A 128 0.16 1.96 -19.26
N VAL A 129 -0.84 2.75 -18.89
CA VAL A 129 -1.56 3.62 -19.82
C VAL A 129 -0.82 4.95 -19.99
N ALA A 130 -0.59 5.33 -21.24
CA ALA A 130 -0.02 6.64 -21.57
C ALA A 130 -1.08 7.77 -21.54
N SER A 131 -2.34 7.44 -21.87
CA SER A 131 -3.50 8.35 -21.82
C SER A 131 -4.75 7.59 -21.46
N LEU A 132 -5.62 8.18 -20.63
CA LEU A 132 -6.91 7.59 -20.27
C LEU A 132 -7.90 7.54 -21.42
N ASP A 133 -7.76 8.38 -22.45
CA ASP A 133 -8.66 8.40 -23.60
C ASP A 133 -8.71 7.05 -24.33
N GLY A 134 -7.57 6.35 -24.39
CA GLY A 134 -7.49 5.03 -25.05
C GLY A 134 -8.23 3.91 -24.31
N VAL A 135 -8.56 4.11 -23.03
CA VAL A 135 -9.19 3.09 -22.17
C VAL A 135 -10.54 3.54 -21.59
N MET A 136 -11.12 4.61 -22.17
CA MET A 136 -12.37 5.16 -21.62
C MET A 136 -13.52 4.18 -21.61
N ALA A 137 -13.71 3.37 -22.65
CA ALA A 137 -14.76 2.36 -22.69
C ALA A 137 -14.62 1.32 -21.56
N THR A 138 -13.37 0.99 -21.21
CA THR A 138 -13.04 0.11 -20.08
C THR A 138 -13.41 0.78 -18.76
N LEU A 139 -13.06 2.06 -18.56
CA LEU A 139 -13.39 2.82 -17.35
C LEU A 139 -14.91 3.06 -17.21
N GLU A 140 -15.61 3.30 -18.31
CA GLU A 140 -17.09 3.39 -18.34
C GLU A 140 -17.72 2.06 -17.89
N THR A 141 -17.21 0.92 -18.37
CA THR A 141 -17.68 -0.40 -17.94
C THR A 141 -17.35 -0.68 -16.46
N MET A 142 -16.21 -0.20 -15.95
CA MET A 142 -15.92 -0.28 -14.52
C MET A 142 -16.92 0.52 -13.67
N ALA A 143 -17.29 1.73 -14.13
CA ALA A 143 -18.32 2.53 -13.47
C ALA A 143 -19.70 1.85 -13.47
N GLU A 144 -20.05 1.16 -14.58
CA GLU A 144 -21.30 0.39 -14.72
C GLU A 144 -21.33 -0.84 -13.81
N THR A 145 -20.23 -1.56 -13.71
CA THR A 145 -20.13 -2.82 -12.95
C THR A 145 -19.81 -2.61 -11.47
N GLY A 146 -19.39 -1.40 -11.08
CA GLY A 146 -18.97 -1.08 -9.72
C GLY A 146 -17.59 -1.64 -9.36
N LEU A 147 -16.82 -2.16 -10.33
CA LEU A 147 -15.47 -2.66 -10.10
C LEU A 147 -14.51 -1.47 -9.84
N PRO A 148 -13.83 -1.39 -8.67
CA PRO A 148 -13.02 -0.24 -8.31
C PRO A 148 -11.78 -0.06 -9.19
N LEU A 149 -11.42 1.21 -9.47
CA LEU A 149 -10.16 1.61 -10.06
C LEU A 149 -9.17 2.03 -8.96
N LEU A 150 -8.05 1.33 -8.87
CA LEU A 150 -6.94 1.63 -7.96
C LEU A 150 -5.89 2.41 -8.72
N ILE A 151 -5.47 3.57 -8.22
CA ILE A 151 -4.66 4.51 -9.01
C ILE A 151 -3.32 4.77 -8.33
N HIS A 152 -2.21 4.54 -9.07
CA HIS A 152 -0.94 5.17 -8.77
C HIS A 152 -0.99 6.61 -9.32
N GLY A 153 -1.10 7.58 -8.41
CA GLY A 153 -1.50 8.95 -8.74
C GLY A 153 -0.33 9.88 -9.07
N GLU A 154 0.51 9.57 -10.05
CA GLU A 154 1.61 10.44 -10.48
C GLU A 154 1.64 10.66 -11.99
N VAL A 155 1.96 11.89 -12.41
CA VAL A 155 2.33 12.16 -13.81
C VAL A 155 3.76 11.67 -14.06
N THR A 156 4.06 11.31 -15.33
CA THR A 156 5.38 10.78 -15.73
C THR A 156 6.18 11.75 -16.59
N ASP A 157 5.67 12.96 -16.84
CA ASP A 157 6.38 14.02 -17.54
C ASP A 157 7.67 14.40 -16.77
N ARG A 158 8.81 14.27 -17.43
CA ARG A 158 10.13 14.56 -16.84
C ARG A 158 10.36 16.03 -16.56
N SER A 159 9.58 16.92 -17.13
CA SER A 159 9.64 18.36 -16.84
C SER A 159 8.99 18.72 -15.50
N ILE A 160 8.18 17.83 -14.93
CA ILE A 160 7.53 18.02 -13.63
C ILE A 160 8.44 17.48 -12.53
N ASP A 161 8.69 18.33 -11.52
CA ASP A 161 9.45 17.95 -10.33
C ASP A 161 8.83 16.70 -9.69
N ILE A 162 9.66 15.74 -9.31
CA ILE A 162 9.23 14.46 -8.76
C ILE A 162 8.39 14.64 -7.48
N PHE A 163 8.57 15.73 -6.75
CA PHE A 163 7.81 16.05 -5.55
C PHE A 163 6.41 16.65 -5.84
N ASP A 164 6.17 17.10 -7.06
CA ASP A 164 4.92 17.76 -7.48
C ASP A 164 4.02 16.84 -8.34
N ARG A 165 4.53 15.68 -8.77
CA ARG A 165 3.86 14.78 -9.72
C ARG A 165 2.47 14.33 -9.27
N GLU A 166 2.29 14.09 -7.98
CA GLU A 166 1.00 13.68 -7.42
C GLU A 166 -0.02 14.81 -7.52
N ALA A 167 0.32 16.03 -7.09
CA ALA A 167 -0.57 17.19 -7.18
C ALA A 167 -0.96 17.51 -8.64
N VAL A 168 0.00 17.45 -9.56
CA VAL A 168 -0.26 17.65 -11.00
C VAL A 168 -1.16 16.56 -11.57
N PHE A 169 -1.03 15.31 -11.11
CA PHE A 169 -1.91 14.21 -11.53
C PHE A 169 -3.36 14.46 -11.10
N LEU A 170 -3.58 14.94 -9.88
CA LEU A 170 -4.91 15.29 -9.41
C LEU A 170 -5.57 16.34 -10.29
N GLU A 171 -4.83 17.40 -10.61
CA GLU A 171 -5.33 18.51 -11.41
C GLU A 171 -5.61 18.11 -12.86
N ARG A 172 -4.63 17.46 -13.51
CA ARG A 172 -4.66 17.25 -14.97
C ARG A 172 -5.32 15.95 -15.40
N THR A 173 -5.42 14.96 -14.50
CA THR A 173 -5.86 13.60 -14.85
C THR A 173 -7.05 13.16 -14.03
N LEU A 174 -6.93 13.10 -12.70
CA LEU A 174 -7.95 12.50 -11.86
C LEU A 174 -9.20 13.43 -11.72
N GLY A 175 -9.02 14.72 -11.57
CA GLY A 175 -10.13 15.67 -11.50
C GLY A 175 -11.04 15.64 -12.73
N PRO A 176 -10.48 15.75 -13.97
CA PRO A 176 -11.26 15.58 -15.20
C PRO A 176 -11.90 14.19 -15.34
N LEU A 177 -11.21 13.11 -14.92
CA LEU A 177 -11.79 11.76 -14.93
C LEU A 177 -13.02 11.65 -14.04
N MET A 178 -12.94 12.15 -12.79
CA MET A 178 -14.06 12.12 -11.83
C MET A 178 -15.25 12.96 -12.29
N GLN A 179 -15.00 14.07 -13.00
CA GLN A 179 -16.07 14.86 -13.62
C GLN A 179 -16.77 14.10 -14.77
N ARG A 180 -16.00 13.36 -15.56
CA ARG A 180 -16.51 12.56 -16.69
C ARG A 180 -17.22 11.28 -16.23
N LEU A 181 -16.71 10.62 -15.19
CA LEU A 181 -17.22 9.36 -14.64
C LEU A 181 -17.52 9.50 -13.13
N PRO A 182 -18.56 10.23 -12.74
CA PRO A 182 -18.85 10.50 -11.33
C PRO A 182 -19.23 9.27 -10.51
N ASN A 183 -19.63 8.17 -11.18
CA ASN A 183 -19.99 6.90 -10.55
C ASN A 183 -18.82 5.91 -10.50
N LEU A 184 -17.66 6.25 -11.05
CA LEU A 184 -16.48 5.38 -10.99
C LEU A 184 -15.98 5.30 -9.55
N LYS A 185 -15.96 4.10 -8.99
CA LYS A 185 -15.41 3.86 -7.67
C LYS A 185 -13.89 3.89 -7.72
N VAL A 186 -13.26 4.77 -6.95
CA VAL A 186 -11.81 5.01 -7.04
C VAL A 186 -11.15 4.86 -5.67
N VAL A 187 -10.00 4.19 -5.63
CA VAL A 187 -9.04 4.27 -4.54
C VAL A 187 -7.78 4.98 -5.05
N LEU A 188 -7.47 6.13 -4.47
CA LEU A 188 -6.19 6.80 -4.69
C LEU A 188 -5.17 6.14 -3.76
N GLU A 189 -4.26 5.37 -4.36
CA GLU A 189 -3.36 4.50 -3.62
C GLU A 189 -2.16 5.26 -3.06
N HIS A 190 -1.66 4.82 -1.85
CA HIS A 190 -0.41 5.25 -1.23
C HIS A 190 -0.20 6.77 -1.36
N ILE A 191 -1.23 7.56 -1.02
CA ILE A 191 -1.19 9.02 -1.13
C ILE A 191 -0.04 9.62 -0.29
N THR A 192 0.58 10.67 -0.80
CA THR A 192 1.77 11.26 -0.18
C THR A 192 1.68 12.76 0.05
N THR A 193 0.60 13.41 -0.39
CA THR A 193 0.46 14.87 -0.33
C THR A 193 -0.78 15.31 0.44
N ARG A 194 -0.73 16.53 0.97
CA ARG A 194 -1.92 17.22 1.48
C ARG A 194 -2.99 17.38 0.39
N ASP A 195 -2.53 17.67 -0.84
CA ASP A 195 -3.41 17.86 -1.99
C ASP A 195 -4.27 16.61 -2.23
N SER A 196 -3.68 15.41 -2.10
CA SER A 196 -4.43 14.15 -2.21
C SER A 196 -5.40 13.94 -1.05
N VAL A 197 -5.02 14.30 0.17
CA VAL A 197 -5.94 14.25 1.33
C VAL A 197 -7.15 15.15 1.10
N ASP A 198 -6.92 16.37 0.67
CA ASP A 198 -7.99 17.35 0.43
C ASP A 198 -8.86 16.92 -0.75
N PHE A 199 -8.25 16.36 -1.81
CA PHE A 199 -8.97 15.83 -2.96
C PHE A 199 -9.90 14.66 -2.57
N VAL A 200 -9.41 13.69 -1.80
CA VAL A 200 -10.21 12.55 -1.33
C VAL A 200 -11.37 13.03 -0.44
N LYS A 201 -11.11 13.94 0.50
CA LYS A 201 -12.16 14.53 1.36
C LYS A 201 -13.25 15.23 0.56
N ALA A 202 -12.93 15.81 -0.60
CA ALA A 202 -13.90 16.46 -1.47
C ALA A 202 -14.77 15.49 -2.29
N HIS A 203 -14.40 14.20 -2.37
CA HIS A 203 -15.09 13.18 -3.18
C HIS A 203 -15.56 12.03 -2.28
N LYS A 204 -16.86 12.05 -1.91
CA LYS A 204 -17.45 11.16 -0.87
C LYS A 204 -17.25 9.66 -1.09
N ASP A 205 -17.30 9.22 -2.36
CA ASP A 205 -17.26 7.80 -2.74
C ASP A 205 -15.84 7.32 -3.11
N MET A 206 -14.83 8.16 -2.83
CA MET A 206 -13.43 7.86 -3.05
C MET A 206 -12.79 7.36 -1.75
N GLY A 207 -11.96 6.32 -1.87
CA GLY A 207 -11.07 5.86 -0.81
C GLY A 207 -9.61 6.22 -1.10
N ALA A 208 -8.77 6.14 -0.08
CA ALA A 208 -7.32 6.24 -0.25
C ALA A 208 -6.57 5.33 0.71
N THR A 209 -5.50 4.70 0.22
CA THR A 209 -4.54 3.99 1.07
C THR A 209 -3.43 4.91 1.55
N ILE A 210 -3.00 4.72 2.79
CA ILE A 210 -1.87 5.45 3.38
C ILE A 210 -0.88 4.44 3.95
N THR A 211 0.38 4.52 3.51
CA THR A 211 1.43 3.60 3.89
C THR A 211 2.12 4.05 5.17
N VAL A 212 2.65 3.10 5.94
CA VAL A 212 3.35 3.42 7.18
C VAL A 212 4.63 4.22 6.96
N HIS A 213 5.35 3.97 5.88
CA HIS A 213 6.60 4.70 5.61
C HIS A 213 6.35 6.16 5.23
N HIS A 214 5.23 6.51 4.59
CA HIS A 214 4.84 7.91 4.35
C HIS A 214 4.30 8.61 5.61
N LEU A 215 3.84 7.87 6.63
CA LEU A 215 3.51 8.42 7.94
C LEU A 215 4.76 8.66 8.82
N MET A 216 5.79 7.81 8.67
CA MET A 216 6.98 7.84 9.52
C MET A 216 8.07 8.77 9.03
N TYR A 217 8.25 8.87 7.70
CA TYR A 217 9.40 9.51 7.08
C TYR A 217 8.99 10.65 6.15
N GLU A 218 9.93 11.56 5.97
CA GLU A 218 9.86 12.64 4.99
C GLU A 218 11.15 12.67 4.16
N ARG A 219 11.22 13.52 3.14
CA ARG A 219 12.33 13.51 2.18
C ARG A 219 13.73 13.73 2.79
N ASN A 220 13.83 14.46 3.91
CA ASN A 220 15.13 14.63 4.61
C ASN A 220 15.62 13.30 5.19
N ASP A 221 14.72 12.42 5.66
CA ASP A 221 15.10 11.10 6.16
C ASP A 221 15.78 10.25 5.10
N MET A 222 15.42 10.45 3.83
CA MET A 222 16.02 9.76 2.70
C MET A 222 17.31 10.42 2.21
N LEU A 223 17.41 11.77 2.26
CA LEU A 223 18.43 12.52 1.53
C LEU A 223 19.44 13.25 2.40
N ALA A 224 19.09 13.64 3.66
CA ALA A 224 19.97 14.43 4.50
C ALA A 224 21.01 13.56 5.23
N GLY A 225 22.27 13.99 5.18
CA GLY A 225 23.38 13.27 5.80
C GLY A 225 23.80 11.98 5.09
N GLY A 226 23.39 11.79 3.85
CA GLY A 226 23.68 10.64 3.00
C GLY A 226 22.40 10.02 2.43
N ILE A 227 22.51 9.38 1.28
CA ILE A 227 21.39 8.72 0.62
C ILE A 227 21.03 7.43 1.35
N ARG A 228 19.74 7.22 1.61
CA ARG A 228 19.20 5.97 2.18
C ARG A 228 18.34 5.25 1.15
N PRO A 229 18.91 4.38 0.31
CA PRO A 229 18.20 3.75 -0.81
C PRO A 229 17.01 2.90 -0.37
N HIS A 230 17.03 2.34 0.84
CA HIS A 230 15.93 1.53 1.36
C HIS A 230 14.68 2.34 1.77
N LEU A 231 14.79 3.68 1.83
CA LEU A 231 13.64 4.59 1.97
C LEU A 231 13.13 5.12 0.62
N TYR A 232 13.83 4.84 -0.49
CA TYR A 232 13.38 5.26 -1.81
C TYR A 232 12.18 4.42 -2.26
N CYS A 233 11.06 5.09 -2.46
CA CYS A 233 9.78 4.55 -2.92
C CYS A 233 9.15 5.52 -3.95
N LEU A 234 8.16 5.06 -4.68
CA LEU A 234 7.32 5.88 -5.55
C LEU A 234 5.84 5.60 -5.24
N PRO A 235 5.06 6.65 -4.95
CA PRO A 235 5.44 8.07 -4.92
C PRO A 235 6.51 8.36 -3.86
N ILE A 236 7.40 9.31 -4.19
CA ILE A 236 8.54 9.64 -3.32
C ILE A 236 8.09 10.28 -2.00
N LEU A 237 8.86 10.09 -0.91
CA LEU A 237 8.67 10.78 0.36
C LEU A 237 8.65 12.30 0.15
N LYS A 238 7.65 12.98 0.69
CA LYS A 238 7.43 14.42 0.50
C LYS A 238 8.00 15.24 1.67
N ARG A 239 7.65 16.53 1.76
CA ARG A 239 8.00 17.41 2.90
C ARG A 239 7.19 17.04 4.14
N SER A 240 7.68 17.43 5.32
CA SER A 240 7.00 17.20 6.61
C SER A 240 5.55 17.69 6.62
N LEU A 241 5.25 18.82 6.01
CA LEU A 241 3.87 19.35 5.94
C LEU A 241 2.88 18.38 5.25
N HIS A 242 3.34 17.59 4.30
CA HIS A 242 2.53 16.57 3.64
C HIS A 242 2.39 15.34 4.54
N ARG A 243 3.48 14.85 5.13
CA ARG A 243 3.46 13.77 6.12
C ARG A 243 2.48 14.08 7.26
N ASP A 244 2.53 15.28 7.81
CA ASP A 244 1.67 15.70 8.91
C ASP A 244 0.18 15.68 8.49
N ALA A 245 -0.14 16.07 7.24
CA ALA A 245 -1.49 15.95 6.67
C ALA A 245 -1.93 14.48 6.51
N LEU A 246 -1.02 13.57 6.14
CA LEU A 246 -1.32 12.13 6.05
C LEU A 246 -1.60 11.55 7.45
N ILE A 247 -0.81 11.94 8.46
CA ILE A 247 -1.01 11.49 9.85
C ILE A 247 -2.39 11.96 10.34
N GLU A 248 -2.73 13.24 10.10
CA GLU A 248 -4.05 13.77 10.44
C GLU A 248 -5.16 12.96 9.75
N ALA A 249 -5.02 12.66 8.46
CA ALA A 249 -6.01 11.89 7.70
C ALA A 249 -6.16 10.46 8.25
N ALA A 250 -5.05 9.73 8.42
CA ALA A 250 -5.05 8.35 8.91
C ALA A 250 -5.66 8.23 10.32
N THR A 251 -5.44 9.23 11.18
CA THR A 251 -5.88 9.23 12.58
C THR A 251 -7.19 9.97 12.83
N SER A 252 -7.84 10.46 11.76
CA SER A 252 -9.08 11.28 11.85
C SER A 252 -10.34 10.47 12.21
N GLY A 253 -10.33 9.16 12.01
CA GLY A 253 -11.53 8.32 12.06
C GLY A 253 -12.40 8.38 10.80
N SER A 254 -11.97 9.10 9.74
CA SER A 254 -12.67 9.10 8.45
C SER A 254 -12.59 7.74 7.79
N SER A 255 -13.74 7.23 7.32
CA SER A 255 -13.83 5.95 6.61
C SER A 255 -13.21 5.95 5.22
N GLN A 256 -12.83 7.11 4.69
CA GLN A 256 -12.22 7.24 3.37
C GLN A 256 -10.73 6.83 3.36
N PHE A 257 -10.06 6.82 4.51
CA PHE A 257 -8.65 6.47 4.63
C PHE A 257 -8.48 5.13 5.31
N PHE A 258 -7.66 4.28 4.72
CA PHE A 258 -7.40 2.94 5.25
C PHE A 258 -5.99 2.45 4.96
N LEU A 259 -5.61 1.39 5.64
CA LEU A 259 -4.29 0.80 5.58
C LEU A 259 -4.02 0.20 4.18
N GLY A 260 -2.92 0.60 3.57
CA GLY A 260 -2.32 -0.10 2.45
C GLY A 260 -0.81 -0.01 2.64
N THR A 261 -0.15 -1.14 2.82
CA THR A 261 1.27 -1.11 3.19
C THR A 261 2.17 -0.64 2.06
N ASP A 262 1.75 -0.84 0.82
CA ASP A 262 2.64 -0.78 -0.34
C ASP A 262 3.97 -1.51 -0.06
N SER A 263 3.87 -2.66 0.61
CA SER A 263 5.03 -3.51 0.83
C SER A 263 5.55 -3.97 -0.52
N ALA A 264 6.67 -3.39 -0.93
CA ALA A 264 7.23 -3.55 -2.28
C ALA A 264 8.69 -4.00 -2.20
N PRO A 265 8.93 -5.31 -1.96
CA PRO A 265 10.26 -5.84 -1.78
C PRO A 265 11.08 -5.78 -3.07
N HIS A 266 12.34 -5.37 -2.93
CA HIS A 266 13.40 -5.46 -3.92
C HIS A 266 14.66 -5.97 -3.24
N ALA A 267 15.45 -6.76 -3.93
CA ALA A 267 16.70 -7.26 -3.38
C ALA A 267 17.65 -6.10 -3.01
N VAL A 268 18.47 -6.32 -1.99
CA VAL A 268 19.42 -5.32 -1.48
C VAL A 268 20.27 -4.75 -2.62
N GLY A 269 20.86 -5.62 -3.48
CA GLY A 269 21.69 -5.18 -4.59
C GLY A 269 20.95 -4.38 -5.66
N ASP A 270 19.64 -4.61 -5.82
CA ASP A 270 18.81 -3.87 -6.79
C ASP A 270 18.50 -2.46 -6.27
N LYS A 271 18.36 -2.30 -4.94
CA LYS A 271 18.15 -1.00 -4.30
C LYS A 271 19.43 -0.20 -4.13
N GLU A 272 20.55 -0.85 -3.91
CA GLU A 272 21.88 -0.23 -3.71
C GLU A 272 22.65 -0.15 -5.03
N SER A 273 21.95 0.13 -6.12
CA SER A 273 22.46 0.31 -7.48
C SER A 273 22.02 1.66 -8.04
N ASP A 274 22.54 2.04 -9.21
CA ASP A 274 22.14 3.27 -9.92
C ASP A 274 20.65 3.30 -10.27
N CYS A 275 20.01 2.13 -10.45
CA CYS A 275 18.56 2.02 -10.64
C CYS A 275 17.80 2.41 -9.37
N GLY A 276 18.30 1.99 -8.20
CA GLY A 276 17.74 2.32 -6.90
C GLY A 276 16.35 1.75 -6.64
N CYS A 277 15.89 0.72 -7.35
CA CYS A 277 14.51 0.19 -7.38
C CYS A 277 13.55 0.70 -6.30
N ALA A 278 12.47 1.37 -6.71
CA ALA A 278 11.55 2.03 -5.78
C ALA A 278 10.66 1.03 -5.03
N GLY A 279 10.63 1.10 -3.72
CA GLY A 279 9.79 0.27 -2.85
C GLY A 279 10.42 0.02 -1.48
N CYS A 280 9.58 -0.05 -0.45
CA CYS A 280 9.95 -0.41 0.92
C CYS A 280 9.34 -1.78 1.27
N TYR A 281 10.08 -2.63 1.96
CA TYR A 281 9.55 -3.91 2.44
C TYR A 281 9.06 -3.76 3.87
N THR A 282 7.74 -3.63 4.04
CA THR A 282 7.09 -3.21 5.28
C THR A 282 6.23 -4.28 5.93
N ALA A 283 5.68 -5.23 5.16
CA ALA A 283 4.70 -6.22 5.62
C ALA A 283 5.06 -6.94 6.94
N PRO A 284 6.33 -7.36 7.19
CA PRO A 284 6.66 -8.12 8.40
C PRO A 284 6.38 -7.41 9.72
N PHE A 285 6.42 -6.08 9.75
CA PHE A 285 6.23 -5.27 10.96
C PHE A 285 5.29 -4.08 10.74
N ALA A 286 4.47 -4.13 9.70
CA ALA A 286 3.62 -3.00 9.32
C ALA A 286 2.69 -2.58 10.46
N LEU A 287 1.96 -3.50 11.06
CA LEU A 287 0.97 -3.20 12.11
C LEU A 287 1.62 -2.62 13.36
N GLU A 288 2.77 -3.15 13.76
CA GLU A 288 3.56 -2.64 14.87
C GLU A 288 4.01 -1.20 14.64
N LEU A 289 4.40 -0.87 13.41
CA LEU A 289 4.81 0.48 13.01
C LEU A 289 3.61 1.44 12.94
N TYR A 290 2.47 1.02 12.39
CA TYR A 290 1.24 1.82 12.43
C TYR A 290 0.81 2.09 13.88
N ALA A 291 0.84 1.09 14.76
CA ALA A 291 0.52 1.27 16.17
C ALA A 291 1.43 2.31 16.84
N ALA A 292 2.72 2.30 16.54
CA ALA A 292 3.67 3.30 17.06
C ALA A 292 3.35 4.72 16.55
N VAL A 293 2.95 4.87 15.28
CA VAL A 293 2.53 6.17 14.73
C VAL A 293 1.26 6.67 15.42
N PHE A 294 0.22 5.83 15.48
CA PHE A 294 -1.06 6.20 16.11
C PHE A 294 -0.90 6.51 17.60
N GLU A 295 -0.07 5.74 18.31
CA GLU A 295 0.25 6.00 19.71
C GLU A 295 0.93 7.35 19.91
N SER A 296 1.94 7.68 19.08
CA SER A 296 2.69 8.94 19.21
C SER A 296 1.81 10.18 19.02
N HIS A 297 0.63 10.02 18.41
CA HIS A 297 -0.37 11.07 18.23
C HIS A 297 -1.58 10.93 19.17
N GLY A 298 -1.55 9.98 20.12
CA GLY A 298 -2.65 9.75 21.08
C GLY A 298 -3.94 9.26 20.42
N LYS A 299 -3.83 8.46 19.34
CA LYS A 299 -4.93 8.03 18.48
C LYS A 299 -4.99 6.50 18.27
N LEU A 300 -4.46 5.73 19.22
CA LEU A 300 -4.52 4.26 19.15
C LEU A 300 -5.96 3.72 18.99
N ASP A 301 -6.94 4.42 19.54
CA ASP A 301 -8.36 4.11 19.42
C ASP A 301 -8.90 4.18 17.99
N GLN A 302 -8.22 4.86 17.07
CA GLN A 302 -8.58 4.96 15.65
C GLN A 302 -7.90 3.88 14.78
N LEU A 303 -6.92 3.16 15.31
CA LEU A 303 -6.13 2.20 14.53
C LEU A 303 -6.98 1.04 14.00
N GLU A 304 -7.91 0.51 14.80
CA GLU A 304 -8.75 -0.62 14.37
C GLU A 304 -9.65 -0.24 13.19
N ALA A 305 -10.28 0.93 13.23
CA ALA A 305 -11.11 1.40 12.12
C ALA A 305 -10.26 1.56 10.84
N PHE A 306 -9.10 2.20 10.95
CA PHE A 306 -8.17 2.42 9.82
C PHE A 306 -7.62 1.12 9.23
N ALA A 307 -7.25 0.15 10.07
CA ALA A 307 -6.57 -1.07 9.63
C ALA A 307 -7.52 -2.21 9.26
N SER A 308 -8.71 -2.28 9.90
CA SER A 308 -9.55 -3.49 9.85
C SER A 308 -10.97 -3.24 9.34
N PHE A 309 -11.48 -2.00 9.37
CA PHE A 309 -12.89 -1.74 9.03
C PHE A 309 -13.05 -0.94 7.74
N ASN A 310 -12.37 0.20 7.63
CA ASN A 310 -12.65 1.18 6.58
C ASN A 310 -12.49 0.60 5.16
N GLY A 311 -11.43 -0.15 4.92
CA GLY A 311 -11.22 -0.75 3.62
C GLY A 311 -12.23 -1.88 3.33
N ALA A 312 -12.54 -2.75 4.31
CA ALA A 312 -13.54 -3.79 4.15
C ALA A 312 -14.90 -3.18 3.76
N ASP A 313 -15.31 -2.14 4.49
CA ASP A 313 -16.56 -1.41 4.22
C ASP A 313 -16.53 -0.74 2.83
N PHE A 314 -15.40 -0.13 2.44
CA PHE A 314 -15.24 0.46 1.12
C PHE A 314 -15.42 -0.57 -0.01
N TYR A 315 -14.80 -1.74 0.12
CA TYR A 315 -14.91 -2.80 -0.89
C TYR A 315 -16.23 -3.60 -0.79
N GLY A 316 -17.07 -3.34 0.21
CA GLY A 316 -18.31 -4.08 0.46
C GLY A 316 -18.08 -5.53 0.91
N LEU A 317 -16.93 -5.79 1.54
CA LEU A 317 -16.57 -7.10 2.07
C LEU A 317 -16.92 -7.20 3.56
N PRO A 318 -17.26 -8.38 4.06
CA PRO A 318 -17.51 -8.55 5.50
C PRO A 318 -16.23 -8.22 6.29
N ARG A 319 -16.37 -7.56 7.44
CA ARG A 319 -15.28 -7.36 8.38
C ARG A 319 -14.82 -8.71 8.94
N ASN A 320 -13.53 -8.84 9.19
CA ASN A 320 -12.97 -10.06 9.78
C ASN A 320 -13.52 -10.30 11.19
N THR A 321 -13.54 -11.55 11.64
CA THR A 321 -14.00 -11.95 12.97
C THR A 321 -12.85 -12.40 13.89
N GLU A 322 -11.70 -12.75 13.31
CA GLU A 322 -10.48 -13.06 14.05
C GLU A 322 -9.88 -11.78 14.63
N THR A 323 -9.11 -11.91 15.69
CA THR A 323 -8.40 -10.80 16.32
C THR A 323 -6.90 -11.05 16.36
N VAL A 324 -6.15 -9.96 16.43
CA VAL A 324 -4.71 -9.97 16.70
C VAL A 324 -4.42 -9.09 17.91
N THR A 325 -3.38 -9.41 18.65
CA THR A 325 -2.99 -8.64 19.83
C THR A 325 -1.58 -8.09 19.66
N LEU A 326 -1.43 -6.78 19.82
CA LEU A 326 -0.16 -6.12 19.94
C LEU A 326 0.15 -5.92 21.43
N THR A 327 1.35 -6.30 21.85
CA THR A 327 1.86 -6.02 23.19
C THR A 327 2.93 -4.95 23.09
N LYS A 328 2.87 -3.95 23.97
CA LYS A 328 3.89 -2.89 24.04
C LYS A 328 5.16 -3.44 24.66
N THR A 329 5.98 -4.06 23.83
CA THR A 329 7.26 -4.65 24.16
C THR A 329 8.21 -4.43 23.00
N GLU A 330 9.40 -3.94 23.29
CA GLU A 330 10.42 -3.78 22.25
C GLU A 330 10.77 -5.13 21.62
N SER A 331 10.78 -5.16 20.30
CA SER A 331 11.26 -6.30 19.53
C SER A 331 12.25 -5.85 18.46
N SER A 332 13.26 -6.69 18.19
CA SER A 332 14.25 -6.42 17.16
C SER A 332 13.70 -6.75 15.78
N VAL A 333 13.90 -5.84 14.84
CA VAL A 333 13.60 -6.06 13.42
C VAL A 333 14.82 -6.72 12.76
N PRO A 334 14.69 -7.91 12.18
CA PRO A 334 15.77 -8.51 11.40
C PRO A 334 16.25 -7.55 10.32
N LEU A 335 17.56 -7.53 10.07
CA LEU A 335 18.12 -6.63 9.06
C LEU A 335 17.59 -6.99 7.67
N THR A 336 17.63 -8.29 7.34
CA THR A 336 17.22 -8.83 6.04
C THR A 336 16.37 -10.10 6.21
N ARG A 337 15.73 -10.50 5.12
CA ARG A 337 15.04 -11.77 4.90
C ARG A 337 15.56 -12.42 3.61
N PRO A 338 15.50 -13.74 3.49
CA PRO A 338 15.70 -14.40 2.20
C PRO A 338 14.72 -13.85 1.14
N PHE A 339 15.18 -13.72 -0.10
CA PHE A 339 14.36 -13.26 -1.23
C PHE A 339 14.79 -13.98 -2.51
N GLY A 340 14.33 -15.21 -2.67
CA GLY A 340 14.86 -16.14 -3.63
C GLY A 340 16.31 -16.51 -3.29
N ASP A 341 17.20 -16.30 -4.23
CA ASP A 341 18.65 -16.45 -4.09
C ASP A 341 19.38 -15.20 -3.55
N LYS A 342 18.61 -14.14 -3.25
CA LYS A 342 19.09 -12.85 -2.75
C LYS A 342 18.51 -12.58 -1.34
N GLU A 343 18.73 -11.39 -0.84
CA GLU A 343 18.15 -10.86 0.40
C GLU A 343 17.34 -9.59 0.14
N VAL A 344 16.28 -9.39 0.92
CA VAL A 344 15.53 -8.14 0.99
C VAL A 344 15.74 -7.52 2.37
N ARG A 345 15.98 -6.21 2.42
CA ARG A 345 16.09 -5.45 3.68
C ARG A 345 14.71 -4.97 4.12
N LEU A 346 14.40 -5.17 5.41
CA LEU A 346 13.17 -4.72 6.01
C LEU A 346 13.21 -3.21 6.29
N LEU A 347 12.06 -2.56 6.25
CA LEU A 347 11.93 -1.23 6.83
C LEU A 347 12.30 -1.29 8.31
N ARG A 348 13.18 -0.40 8.78
CA ARG A 348 13.80 -0.42 10.11
C ARG A 348 14.64 -1.67 10.42
N GLY A 349 15.08 -2.40 9.40
CA GLY A 349 15.95 -3.55 9.60
C GLY A 349 17.22 -3.21 10.40
N GLY A 350 17.48 -3.99 11.45
CA GLY A 350 18.57 -3.78 12.41
C GLY A 350 18.23 -2.82 13.56
N GLU A 351 17.00 -2.30 13.63
CA GLU A 351 16.50 -1.44 14.70
C GLU A 351 15.48 -2.17 15.57
N THR A 352 14.90 -1.49 16.56
CA THR A 352 13.81 -2.00 17.40
C THR A 352 12.48 -1.30 17.06
N VAL A 353 11.38 -2.00 17.29
CA VAL A 353 10.01 -1.48 17.28
C VAL A 353 9.40 -1.60 18.67
N ALA A 354 8.53 -0.65 19.03
CA ALA A 354 7.99 -0.53 20.39
C ALA A 354 6.82 -1.49 20.66
N TRP A 355 6.22 -2.05 19.63
CA TRP A 355 5.11 -2.99 19.68
C TRP A 355 5.51 -4.33 19.09
N SER A 356 4.93 -5.40 19.59
CA SER A 356 5.16 -6.76 19.11
C SER A 356 3.81 -7.46 18.90
N LEU A 357 3.60 -8.02 17.72
CA LEU A 357 2.46 -8.87 17.41
C LEU A 357 2.66 -10.25 18.06
N SER A 358 1.69 -10.68 18.86
CA SER A 358 1.67 -11.96 19.58
C SER A 358 0.75 -12.99 18.91
#